data_759d46bba6237db4dc5d7fa1e90a65d1
#
_entry.id   759d46bba6237db4dc5d7fa1e90a65d1
#
_cell.length_a   1.000
_cell.length_b   1.000
_cell.length_c   1.000
_cell.angle_alpha   90.00
_cell.angle_beta   90.00
_cell.angle_gamma   90.00
#
_symmetry.space_group_name_H-M   'P 1'
#
loop_
_entity.id
_entity.type
_entity.pdbx_description
1 polymer ?
#
loop_
_entity_poly.entity_id
_entity_poly.type
_entity_poly.pdbx_seq_one_letter_code
_entity_poly.pdbx_strand_id
1 'polypeptide(L)'
;MSGDAPRAVVAGGGIVGTWHALELVRAGFSVDHLEADVAPRGASVRNFGLVWVSGRRSGEELDVALRARRRWEEVGAEVPGLGFRSCGSLTVACDAAEREVMEAFARHPQAGARSITFLEPDEVRACNPALRGDVEGALHCSRDAVVEPRLALGALRGYLSTKAAPDRYRFHPGRRVVTAAARALVDTVGTRWEGDLVVVATGAAYDHLPGTEDVGIRLRRVRLQMLETGPFAPRVTTALADADTLRYYPAYDVAPLELLGEQGTVSGDHHLQLLLVQRPDGGLTIGDTHAYEEPFDFALSEEPTDELLARARRVLGTEVPPVRRRWEGVYAQCTDGAVCLREEIHPGVLLVTGPGGRGMTCAPAIAADTLRAAGVTP
;
A
#
# COMPACT_ATOMS: atom_id res chain seq x y z
N MET A 1 -26.10 4.08 33.84
CA MET A 1 -26.65 4.71 32.62
C MET A 1 -25.92 4.06 31.44
N SER A 2 -26.57 3.10 30.77
CA SER A 2 -26.06 2.54 29.50
C SER A 2 -26.40 3.57 28.42
N GLY A 3 -25.50 4.53 28.22
CA GLY A 3 -25.59 5.36 27.03
C GLY A 3 -25.38 4.47 25.79
N ASP A 4 -26.16 4.66 24.74
CA ASP A 4 -25.95 4.00 23.47
C ASP A 4 -24.50 4.25 23.00
N ALA A 5 -23.85 3.23 22.43
CA ALA A 5 -22.51 3.37 21.91
C ALA A 5 -22.48 4.48 20.82
N PRO A 6 -21.46 5.34 20.79
CA PRO A 6 -21.37 6.37 19.75
C PRO A 6 -21.37 5.73 18.36
N ARG A 7 -21.94 6.43 17.40
CA ARG A 7 -22.10 5.94 16.02
C ARG A 7 -21.06 6.54 15.09
N ALA A 8 -20.52 5.72 14.22
CA ALA A 8 -19.67 6.20 13.13
C ALA A 8 -20.12 5.64 11.78
N VAL A 9 -19.89 6.44 10.74
CA VAL A 9 -20.09 6.04 9.34
C VAL A 9 -18.75 6.11 8.64
N VAL A 10 -18.39 5.04 7.93
CA VAL A 10 -17.19 4.99 7.11
C VAL A 10 -17.60 4.74 5.66
N ALA A 11 -17.29 5.66 4.75
CA ALA A 11 -17.50 5.50 3.31
C ALA A 11 -16.17 5.13 2.63
N GLY A 12 -16.17 3.96 1.99
CA GLY A 12 -15.02 3.37 1.29
C GLY A 12 -14.53 2.08 1.95
N GLY A 13 -14.81 0.95 1.30
CA GLY A 13 -14.41 -0.40 1.74
C GLY A 13 -12.98 -0.78 1.35
N GLY A 14 -12.15 0.19 0.94
CA GLY A 14 -10.71 0.00 0.73
C GLY A 14 -9.93 -0.16 2.03
N ILE A 15 -8.59 -0.31 1.91
CA ILE A 15 -7.75 -0.58 3.08
C ILE A 15 -7.77 0.57 4.11
N VAL A 16 -7.80 1.83 3.64
CA VAL A 16 -7.84 2.99 4.53
C VAL A 16 -9.16 3.01 5.32
N GLY A 17 -10.32 2.89 4.65
CA GLY A 17 -11.61 2.87 5.33
C GLY A 17 -11.78 1.65 6.24
N THR A 18 -11.30 0.48 5.81
CA THR A 18 -11.38 -0.74 6.63
C THR A 18 -10.57 -0.62 7.94
N TRP A 19 -9.39 0.03 7.91
CA TRP A 19 -8.63 0.32 9.12
C TRP A 19 -9.32 1.38 10.00
N HIS A 20 -9.95 2.40 9.41
CA HIS A 20 -10.78 3.34 10.20
C HIS A 20 -11.92 2.62 10.90
N ALA A 21 -12.64 1.73 10.21
CA ALA A 21 -13.69 0.94 10.81
C ALA A 21 -13.18 0.07 11.98
N LEU A 22 -11.99 -0.56 11.82
CA LEU A 22 -11.37 -1.35 12.89
C LEU A 22 -11.02 -0.49 14.11
N GLU A 23 -10.37 0.66 13.90
CA GLU A 23 -9.99 1.54 15.02
C GLU A 23 -11.22 2.17 15.71
N LEU A 24 -12.26 2.54 14.96
CA LEU A 24 -13.53 3.01 15.51
C LEU A 24 -14.24 1.95 16.37
N VAL A 25 -14.28 0.71 15.89
CA VAL A 25 -14.83 -0.41 16.68
C VAL A 25 -14.05 -0.60 17.97
N ARG A 26 -12.70 -0.53 17.91
CA ARG A 26 -11.84 -0.64 19.09
C ARG A 26 -12.05 0.51 20.07
N ALA A 27 -12.34 1.71 19.56
CA ALA A 27 -12.70 2.88 20.35
C ALA A 27 -14.15 2.84 20.89
N GLY A 28 -14.89 1.75 20.67
CA GLY A 28 -16.22 1.55 21.24
C GLY A 28 -17.39 2.01 20.38
N PHE A 29 -17.15 2.49 19.15
CA PHE A 29 -18.21 2.93 18.24
C PHE A 29 -19.02 1.76 17.65
N SER A 30 -20.29 2.02 17.36
CA SER A 30 -21.06 1.26 16.38
C SER A 30 -20.78 1.83 14.99
N VAL A 31 -20.41 0.97 14.03
CA VAL A 31 -19.89 1.40 12.72
C VAL A 31 -20.76 0.86 11.59
N ASP A 32 -21.30 1.77 10.78
CA ASP A 32 -21.85 1.49 9.46
C ASP A 32 -20.76 1.75 8.41
N HIS A 33 -20.29 0.69 7.74
CA HIS A 33 -19.18 0.75 6.77
C HIS A 33 -19.71 0.54 5.35
N LEU A 34 -19.68 1.59 4.55
CA LEU A 34 -20.26 1.66 3.20
C LEU A 34 -19.20 1.41 2.13
N GLU A 35 -19.56 0.68 1.09
CA GLU A 35 -18.72 0.49 -0.10
C GLU A 35 -19.58 0.66 -1.36
N ALA A 36 -19.07 1.41 -2.32
CA ALA A 36 -19.76 1.70 -3.57
C ALA A 36 -19.99 0.46 -4.45
N ASP A 37 -19.02 -0.45 -4.44
CA ASP A 37 -19.04 -1.67 -5.24
C ASP A 37 -19.46 -2.89 -4.41
N VAL A 38 -19.98 -3.91 -5.06
CA VAL A 38 -20.34 -5.18 -4.40
C VAL A 38 -19.12 -6.04 -4.08
N ALA A 39 -17.99 -5.78 -4.74
CA ALA A 39 -16.71 -6.45 -4.53
C ALA A 39 -15.56 -5.42 -4.62
N PRO A 40 -14.44 -5.63 -3.90
CA PRO A 40 -13.30 -4.72 -3.95
C PRO A 40 -12.71 -4.60 -5.37
N ARG A 41 -12.54 -3.37 -5.86
CA ARG A 41 -12.04 -3.07 -7.21
C ARG A 41 -10.96 -2.01 -7.26
N GLY A 42 -10.78 -1.21 -6.21
CA GLY A 42 -9.82 -0.12 -6.15
C GLY A 42 -8.38 -0.57 -5.90
N ALA A 43 -7.50 0.39 -5.67
CA ALA A 43 -6.06 0.18 -5.46
C ALA A 43 -5.72 -0.86 -4.38
N SER A 44 -6.58 -1.01 -3.36
CA SER A 44 -6.34 -1.92 -2.23
C SER A 44 -6.23 -3.40 -2.61
N VAL A 45 -6.75 -3.82 -3.74
CA VAL A 45 -6.66 -5.21 -4.26
C VAL A 45 -5.81 -5.31 -5.53
N ARG A 46 -5.20 -4.20 -5.96
CA ARG A 46 -4.42 -4.07 -7.19
C ARG A 46 -2.96 -3.69 -6.93
N ASN A 47 -2.41 -4.10 -5.81
CA ASN A 47 -1.05 -3.81 -5.37
C ASN A 47 -0.33 -5.09 -4.90
N PHE A 48 0.94 -4.94 -4.50
CA PHE A 48 1.78 -6.06 -4.05
C PHE A 48 1.41 -6.61 -2.67
N GLY A 49 0.64 -5.89 -1.87
CA GLY A 49 0.46 -6.20 -0.47
C GLY A 49 1.68 -5.87 0.40
N LEU A 50 2.58 -5.01 -0.07
CA LEU A 50 3.79 -4.65 0.66
C LEU A 50 3.45 -3.78 1.89
N VAL A 51 3.99 -4.17 3.02
CA VAL A 51 4.12 -3.36 4.23
C VAL A 51 5.58 -2.88 4.25
N TRP A 52 5.84 -1.78 3.50
CA TRP A 52 7.15 -1.34 3.07
C TRP A 52 7.67 -0.20 3.94
N VAL A 53 8.63 -0.50 4.81
CA VAL A 53 9.27 0.48 5.72
C VAL A 53 10.54 1.04 5.09
N SER A 54 11.26 0.20 4.35
CA SER A 54 12.60 0.49 3.82
C SER A 54 12.67 1.77 3.00
N GLY A 55 11.71 2.01 2.12
CA GLY A 55 11.68 3.15 1.21
C GLY A 55 11.10 4.46 1.79
N ARG A 56 10.70 4.50 3.06
CA ARG A 56 9.98 5.65 3.62
C ARG A 56 10.93 6.81 3.97
N ARG A 57 10.51 8.05 3.67
CA ARG A 57 11.27 9.27 4.03
C ARG A 57 11.48 9.33 5.53
N SER A 58 12.68 9.75 5.97
CA SER A 58 12.98 9.95 7.38
C SER A 58 12.08 11.03 8.01
N GLY A 59 11.80 10.90 9.29
CA GLY A 59 10.87 11.76 10.03
C GLY A 59 9.46 11.17 10.04
N GLU A 60 8.44 11.99 9.87
CA GLU A 60 7.03 11.64 10.04
C GLU A 60 6.61 10.41 9.22
N GLU A 61 7.01 10.33 7.94
CA GLU A 61 6.61 9.20 7.10
C GLU A 61 7.14 7.86 7.61
N LEU A 62 8.41 7.83 8.05
CA LEU A 62 9.02 6.64 8.63
C LEU A 62 8.34 6.27 9.96
N ASP A 63 8.07 7.25 10.82
CA ASP A 63 7.40 7.03 12.10
C ASP A 63 5.99 6.44 11.90
N VAL A 64 5.22 6.98 10.95
CA VAL A 64 3.92 6.44 10.56
C VAL A 64 4.05 5.00 10.06
N ALA A 65 5.01 4.73 9.19
CA ALA A 65 5.23 3.39 8.65
C ALA A 65 5.64 2.37 9.73
N LEU A 66 6.51 2.76 10.67
CA LEU A 66 6.93 1.91 11.78
C LEU A 66 5.79 1.60 12.75
N ARG A 67 4.94 2.59 13.05
CA ARG A 67 3.73 2.38 13.88
C ARG A 67 2.73 1.48 13.15
N ALA A 68 2.51 1.72 11.88
CA ALA A 68 1.64 0.91 11.04
C ALA A 68 2.15 -0.54 10.93
N ARG A 69 3.47 -0.74 10.77
CA ARG A 69 4.09 -2.06 10.69
C ARG A 69 3.83 -2.90 11.95
N ARG A 70 3.97 -2.29 13.14
CA ARG A 70 3.63 -2.98 14.39
C ARG A 70 2.16 -3.37 14.45
N ARG A 71 1.29 -2.47 14.00
CA ARG A 71 -0.16 -2.69 13.99
C ARG A 71 -0.57 -3.81 13.02
N TRP A 72 0.11 -3.89 11.85
CA TRP A 72 -0.07 -5.00 10.91
C TRP A 72 0.33 -6.35 11.53
N GLU A 73 1.40 -6.39 12.31
CA GLU A 73 1.86 -7.60 13.00
C GLU A 73 0.87 -8.06 14.08
N GLU A 74 0.41 -7.14 14.93
CA GLU A 74 -0.60 -7.39 15.96
C GLU A 74 -1.88 -7.97 15.35
N VAL A 75 -2.44 -7.27 14.38
CA VAL A 75 -3.70 -7.70 13.73
C VAL A 75 -3.48 -8.95 12.86
N GLY A 76 -2.30 -9.11 12.28
CA GLY A 76 -1.93 -10.32 11.56
C GLY A 76 -1.93 -11.58 12.41
N ALA A 77 -1.56 -11.47 13.69
CA ALA A 77 -1.65 -12.56 14.65
C ALA A 77 -3.10 -12.88 15.04
N GLU A 78 -3.97 -11.85 15.13
CA GLU A 78 -5.40 -12.02 15.45
C GLU A 78 -6.24 -12.52 14.27
N VAL A 79 -5.83 -12.20 13.05
CA VAL A 79 -6.58 -12.42 11.80
C VAL A 79 -5.70 -13.16 10.77
N PRO A 80 -5.49 -14.48 10.92
CA PRO A 80 -4.62 -15.25 10.02
C PRO A 80 -4.98 -15.15 8.53
N GLY A 81 -6.26 -14.92 8.21
CA GLY A 81 -6.75 -14.74 6.84
C GLY A 81 -6.19 -13.50 6.11
N LEU A 82 -5.48 -12.60 6.79
CA LEU A 82 -4.74 -11.50 6.15
C LEU A 82 -3.58 -11.98 5.28
N GLY A 83 -3.06 -13.17 5.53
CA GLY A 83 -1.84 -13.65 4.90
C GLY A 83 -0.62 -12.78 5.26
N PHE A 84 -0.59 -12.21 6.47
CA PHE A 84 0.54 -11.41 6.94
C PHE A 84 1.78 -12.28 7.12
N ARG A 85 2.90 -11.83 6.51
CA ARG A 85 4.20 -12.50 6.61
C ARG A 85 5.29 -11.46 6.89
N SER A 86 5.97 -11.60 8.03
CA SER A 86 7.16 -10.82 8.38
C SER A 86 8.39 -11.41 7.67
N CYS A 87 8.41 -11.29 6.34
CA CYS A 87 9.40 -11.96 5.49
C CYS A 87 10.62 -11.11 5.15
N GLY A 88 10.63 -9.84 5.53
CA GLY A 88 11.65 -8.90 5.08
C GLY A 88 11.58 -8.62 3.58
N SER A 89 12.54 -7.83 3.11
CA SER A 89 12.75 -7.53 1.69
C SER A 89 14.23 -7.54 1.33
N LEU A 90 14.51 -7.80 0.06
CA LEU A 90 15.83 -7.65 -0.55
C LEU A 90 15.73 -6.66 -1.72
N THR A 91 16.50 -5.56 -1.68
CA THR A 91 16.77 -4.75 -2.87
C THR A 91 18.09 -5.22 -3.45
N VAL A 92 18.03 -5.88 -4.60
CA VAL A 92 19.15 -6.65 -5.16
C VAL A 92 20.01 -5.76 -6.06
N ALA A 93 21.32 -5.79 -5.83
CA ALA A 93 22.31 -5.25 -6.75
C ALA A 93 22.72 -6.33 -7.77
N CYS A 94 22.68 -5.99 -9.05
CA CYS A 94 23.01 -6.88 -10.15
C CYS A 94 24.32 -6.50 -10.87
N ASP A 95 24.96 -5.42 -10.45
CA ASP A 95 26.29 -4.99 -10.93
C ASP A 95 27.03 -4.19 -9.85
N ALA A 96 28.29 -3.84 -10.16
CA ALA A 96 29.18 -3.17 -9.22
C ALA A 96 28.74 -1.75 -8.85
N ALA A 97 28.11 -1.00 -9.75
CA ALA A 97 27.63 0.36 -9.49
C ALA A 97 26.44 0.33 -8.52
N GLU A 98 25.48 -0.56 -8.78
CA GLU A 98 24.33 -0.80 -7.90
C GLU A 98 24.79 -1.23 -6.49
N ARG A 99 25.80 -2.13 -6.43
CA ARG A 99 26.40 -2.55 -5.18
C ARG A 99 27.02 -1.38 -4.41
N GLU A 100 27.79 -0.53 -5.07
CA GLU A 100 28.47 0.61 -4.43
C GLU A 100 27.44 1.57 -3.79
N VAL A 101 26.35 1.89 -4.50
CA VAL A 101 25.27 2.73 -3.99
C VAL A 101 24.60 2.10 -2.76
N MET A 102 24.33 0.80 -2.81
CA MET A 102 23.67 0.08 -1.72
C MET A 102 24.58 -0.03 -0.48
N GLU A 103 25.87 -0.30 -0.66
CA GLU A 103 26.83 -0.29 0.43
C GLU A 103 26.97 1.10 1.07
N ALA A 104 27.01 2.16 0.26
CA ALA A 104 27.06 3.53 0.76
C ALA A 104 25.83 3.84 1.62
N PHE A 105 24.63 3.48 1.15
CA PHE A 105 23.41 3.63 1.93
C PHE A 105 23.43 2.81 3.23
N ALA A 106 23.87 1.56 3.18
CA ALA A 106 23.89 0.69 4.36
C ALA A 106 24.79 1.24 5.49
N ARG A 107 25.85 2.00 5.14
CA ARG A 107 26.70 2.71 6.10
C ARG A 107 26.07 3.99 6.66
N HIS A 108 25.03 4.51 6.01
CA HIS A 108 24.38 5.75 6.44
C HIS A 108 23.49 5.52 7.67
N PRO A 109 23.44 6.43 8.66
CA PRO A 109 22.63 6.26 9.89
C PRO A 109 21.15 5.97 9.63
N GLN A 110 20.60 6.45 8.53
CA GLN A 110 19.22 6.21 8.13
C GLN A 110 18.90 4.72 7.83
N ALA A 111 19.89 3.92 7.43
CA ALA A 111 19.73 2.49 7.22
C ALA A 111 19.38 1.78 8.55
N GLY A 112 20.12 2.09 9.63
CA GLY A 112 19.87 1.52 10.96
C GLY A 112 18.48 1.83 11.50
N ALA A 113 17.95 3.03 11.27
CA ALA A 113 16.60 3.43 11.69
C ALA A 113 15.50 2.54 11.06
N ARG A 114 15.77 1.92 9.91
CA ARG A 114 14.88 1.02 9.16
C ARG A 114 15.20 -0.45 9.37
N SER A 115 16.26 -0.77 10.11
CA SER A 115 16.85 -2.13 10.22
C SER A 115 17.25 -2.67 8.85
N ILE A 116 17.96 -1.82 8.07
CA ILE A 116 18.55 -2.19 6.79
C ILE A 116 20.03 -2.51 7.01
N THR A 117 20.47 -3.63 6.44
CA THR A 117 21.88 -4.07 6.35
C THR A 117 22.20 -4.45 4.91
N PHE A 118 23.48 -4.34 4.53
CA PHE A 118 23.95 -4.92 3.29
C PHE A 118 24.31 -6.39 3.51
N LEU A 119 23.89 -7.23 2.57
CA LEU A 119 24.21 -8.66 2.54
C LEU A 119 25.11 -8.97 1.35
N GLU A 120 26.14 -9.76 1.58
CA GLU A 120 26.99 -10.32 0.52
C GLU A 120 26.24 -11.37 -0.31
N PRO A 121 26.67 -11.68 -1.54
CA PRO A 121 25.95 -12.58 -2.44
C PRO A 121 25.57 -13.95 -1.82
N ASP A 122 26.45 -14.54 -1.03
CA ASP A 122 26.17 -15.84 -0.39
C ASP A 122 25.12 -15.70 0.72
N GLU A 123 25.13 -14.59 1.49
CA GLU A 123 24.11 -14.28 2.49
C GLU A 123 22.74 -14.00 1.83
N VAL A 124 22.74 -13.30 0.68
CA VAL A 124 21.52 -13.08 -0.12
C VAL A 124 20.91 -14.40 -0.53
N ARG A 125 21.72 -15.33 -1.08
CA ARG A 125 21.25 -16.67 -1.51
C ARG A 125 20.82 -17.53 -0.32
N ALA A 126 21.46 -17.39 0.83
CA ALA A 126 21.03 -18.06 2.06
C ALA A 126 19.67 -17.51 2.55
N CYS A 127 19.47 -16.20 2.48
CA CYS A 127 18.21 -15.54 2.84
C CYS A 127 17.07 -15.88 1.86
N ASN A 128 17.37 -15.88 0.55
CA ASN A 128 16.40 -16.19 -0.51
C ASN A 128 17.00 -17.10 -1.58
N PRO A 129 16.88 -18.43 -1.44
CA PRO A 129 17.47 -19.41 -2.35
C PRO A 129 16.91 -19.38 -3.79
N ALA A 130 15.84 -18.62 -4.04
CA ALA A 130 15.32 -18.41 -5.38
C ALA A 130 16.17 -17.45 -6.23
N LEU A 131 17.06 -16.66 -5.62
CA LEU A 131 17.93 -15.71 -6.28
C LEU A 131 19.19 -16.40 -6.79
N ARG A 132 19.16 -16.81 -8.06
CA ARG A 132 20.24 -17.57 -8.71
C ARG A 132 20.90 -16.83 -9.87
N GLY A 133 20.41 -15.62 -10.18
CA GLY A 133 20.91 -14.78 -11.25
C GLY A 133 22.09 -13.91 -10.85
N ASP A 134 22.18 -12.77 -11.50
CA ASP A 134 23.20 -11.75 -11.24
C ASP A 134 22.93 -11.13 -9.87
N VAL A 135 23.70 -11.49 -8.88
CA VAL A 135 23.58 -10.99 -7.51
C VAL A 135 24.95 -10.62 -7.00
N GLU A 136 25.21 -9.30 -6.95
CA GLU A 136 26.42 -8.69 -6.40
C GLU A 136 26.26 -8.32 -4.90
N GLY A 137 25.06 -8.46 -4.35
CA GLY A 137 24.66 -8.18 -3.00
C GLY A 137 23.25 -7.66 -2.91
N ALA A 138 22.80 -7.28 -1.72
CA ALA A 138 21.48 -6.68 -1.54
C ALA A 138 21.38 -5.84 -0.25
N LEU A 139 20.50 -4.83 -0.26
CA LEU A 139 19.98 -4.27 0.98
C LEU A 139 18.89 -5.18 1.53
N HIS A 140 19.04 -5.65 2.73
CA HIS A 140 18.06 -6.43 3.46
C HIS A 140 17.36 -5.55 4.50
N CYS A 141 16.03 -5.38 4.38
CA CYS A 141 15.22 -4.75 5.41
C CYS A 141 14.42 -5.81 6.17
N SER A 142 14.77 -6.07 7.41
CA SER A 142 14.07 -7.07 8.24
C SER A 142 12.68 -6.61 8.72
N ARG A 143 12.38 -5.31 8.64
CA ARG A 143 11.08 -4.76 9.06
C ARG A 143 10.02 -4.82 7.97
N ASP A 144 10.39 -5.00 6.73
CA ASP A 144 9.42 -5.14 5.66
C ASP A 144 8.62 -6.43 5.79
N ALA A 145 7.39 -6.39 5.34
CA ALA A 145 6.46 -7.50 5.41
C ALA A 145 5.51 -7.49 4.20
N VAL A 146 4.71 -8.51 4.09
CA VAL A 146 3.64 -8.59 3.08
C VAL A 146 2.33 -9.03 3.70
N VAL A 147 1.23 -8.65 3.05
CA VAL A 147 -0.12 -9.17 3.27
C VAL A 147 -0.68 -9.66 1.93
N GLU A 148 -1.76 -10.43 1.97
CA GLU A 148 -2.44 -10.81 0.73
C GLU A 148 -3.51 -9.77 0.38
N PRO A 149 -3.25 -8.84 -0.56
CA PRO A 149 -4.11 -7.67 -0.76
C PRO A 149 -5.54 -8.04 -1.18
N ARG A 150 -5.71 -9.15 -1.91
CA ARG A 150 -7.03 -9.63 -2.35
C ARG A 150 -7.82 -10.35 -1.25
N LEU A 151 -7.16 -10.77 -0.17
CA LEU A 151 -7.79 -11.45 0.98
C LEU A 151 -7.97 -10.53 2.17
N ALA A 152 -7.05 -9.59 2.37
CA ALA A 152 -6.95 -8.77 3.58
C ALA A 152 -8.25 -8.01 3.92
N LEU A 153 -8.90 -7.40 2.92
CA LEU A 153 -10.14 -6.65 3.15
C LEU A 153 -11.28 -7.56 3.65
N GLY A 154 -11.44 -8.72 3.00
CA GLY A 154 -12.44 -9.71 3.41
C GLY A 154 -12.17 -10.27 4.80
N ALA A 155 -10.91 -10.58 5.10
CA ALA A 155 -10.49 -11.11 6.39
C ALA A 155 -10.72 -10.10 7.53
N LEU A 156 -10.35 -8.83 7.35
CA LEU A 156 -10.59 -7.77 8.34
C LEU A 156 -12.07 -7.54 8.59
N ARG A 157 -12.87 -7.43 7.53
CA ARG A 157 -14.33 -7.25 7.67
C ARG A 157 -15.00 -8.46 8.31
N GLY A 158 -14.57 -9.67 7.93
CA GLY A 158 -15.04 -10.90 8.57
C GLY A 158 -14.71 -10.94 10.06
N TYR A 159 -13.50 -10.56 10.44
CA TYR A 159 -13.09 -10.44 11.84
C TYR A 159 -13.96 -9.43 12.60
N LEU A 160 -14.19 -8.24 12.02
CA LEU A 160 -15.04 -7.22 12.60
C LEU A 160 -16.48 -7.71 12.84
N SER A 161 -17.07 -8.38 11.83
CA SER A 161 -18.45 -8.86 11.88
C SER A 161 -18.66 -10.04 12.82
N THR A 162 -17.64 -10.87 13.07
CA THR A 162 -17.82 -12.15 13.78
C THR A 162 -17.16 -12.20 15.15
N LYS A 163 -16.10 -11.44 15.36
CA LYS A 163 -15.31 -11.51 16.60
C LYS A 163 -15.18 -10.18 17.32
N ALA A 164 -14.75 -9.12 16.62
CA ALA A 164 -14.43 -7.86 17.28
C ALA A 164 -15.68 -7.07 17.68
N ALA A 165 -16.71 -7.04 16.84
CA ALA A 165 -17.92 -6.27 17.09
C ALA A 165 -19.14 -6.84 16.33
N PRO A 166 -19.59 -8.07 16.62
CA PRO A 166 -20.67 -8.71 15.85
C PRO A 166 -21.98 -7.90 15.87
N ASP A 167 -22.26 -7.19 16.96
CA ASP A 167 -23.50 -6.41 17.13
C ASP A 167 -23.33 -4.93 16.76
N ARG A 168 -22.09 -4.45 16.60
CA ARG A 168 -21.77 -3.02 16.40
C ARG A 168 -21.13 -2.69 15.07
N TYR A 169 -20.76 -3.68 14.27
CA TYR A 169 -20.19 -3.46 12.93
C TYR A 169 -21.10 -4.03 11.85
N ARG A 170 -21.43 -3.19 10.86
CA ARG A 170 -22.21 -3.57 9.69
C ARG A 170 -21.53 -3.09 8.43
N PHE A 171 -21.28 -4.02 7.49
CA PHE A 171 -20.74 -3.70 6.16
C PHE A 171 -21.88 -3.66 5.13
N HIS A 172 -21.90 -2.59 4.34
CA HIS A 172 -22.95 -2.30 3.37
C HIS A 172 -22.36 -2.19 1.95
N PRO A 173 -22.21 -3.28 1.20
CA PRO A 173 -21.76 -3.24 -0.19
C PRO A 173 -22.85 -2.65 -1.12
N GLY A 174 -22.41 -2.04 -2.24
CA GLY A 174 -23.31 -1.42 -3.21
C GLY A 174 -23.93 -0.10 -2.74
N ARG A 175 -23.33 0.56 -1.74
CA ARG A 175 -23.78 1.84 -1.19
C ARG A 175 -22.82 2.96 -1.59
N ARG A 176 -23.01 3.48 -2.78
CA ARG A 176 -22.23 4.62 -3.31
C ARG A 176 -22.75 5.92 -2.70
N VAL A 177 -21.90 6.61 -1.96
CA VAL A 177 -22.18 7.93 -1.39
C VAL A 177 -22.13 8.98 -2.49
N VAL A 178 -23.08 9.92 -2.51
CA VAL A 178 -23.20 11.00 -3.49
C VAL A 178 -23.30 12.39 -2.87
N THR A 179 -23.61 12.47 -1.58
CA THR A 179 -23.72 13.76 -0.86
C THR A 179 -23.21 13.61 0.55
N ALA A 180 -22.55 14.66 1.03
CA ALA A 180 -22.15 14.84 2.42
C ALA A 180 -22.85 16.07 3.02
N ALA A 181 -23.17 15.98 4.30
CA ALA A 181 -23.71 17.07 5.11
C ALA A 181 -23.20 16.92 6.54
N ALA A 182 -23.49 17.87 7.42
CA ALA A 182 -23.05 17.79 8.82
C ALA A 182 -23.39 16.42 9.44
N ARG A 183 -22.36 15.67 9.83
CA ARG A 183 -22.43 14.33 10.46
C ARG A 183 -23.25 13.29 9.67
N ALA A 184 -23.36 13.44 8.35
CA ALA A 184 -24.17 12.55 7.56
C ALA A 184 -23.66 12.39 6.13
N LEU A 185 -23.96 11.22 5.54
CA LEU A 185 -23.80 10.92 4.11
C LEU A 185 -25.12 10.46 3.54
N VAL A 186 -25.33 10.68 2.24
CA VAL A 186 -26.46 10.14 1.50
C VAL A 186 -25.95 9.30 0.33
N ASP A 187 -26.50 8.11 0.17
CA ASP A 187 -26.15 7.20 -0.92
C ASP A 187 -27.06 7.37 -2.16
N THR A 188 -26.71 6.67 -3.24
CA THR A 188 -27.42 6.73 -4.53
C THR A 188 -28.88 6.28 -4.48
N VAL A 189 -29.31 5.55 -3.43
CA VAL A 189 -30.70 5.13 -3.26
C VAL A 189 -31.46 6.02 -2.27
N GLY A 190 -30.84 7.13 -1.83
CA GLY A 190 -31.44 8.12 -0.95
C GLY A 190 -31.38 7.76 0.55
N THR A 191 -30.67 6.71 0.92
CA THR A 191 -30.49 6.37 2.35
C THR A 191 -29.54 7.39 2.99
N ARG A 192 -29.98 7.98 4.09
CA ARG A 192 -29.19 8.88 4.92
C ARG A 192 -28.51 8.09 6.06
N TRP A 193 -27.19 8.20 6.13
CA TRP A 193 -26.33 7.56 7.11
C TRP A 193 -25.79 8.62 8.06
N GLU A 194 -26.13 8.53 9.33
CA GLU A 194 -25.77 9.52 10.35
C GLU A 194 -24.87 8.92 11.42
N GLY A 195 -23.89 9.70 11.88
CA GLY A 195 -22.94 9.30 12.93
C GLY A 195 -22.38 10.50 13.69
N ASP A 196 -21.89 10.26 14.90
CA ASP A 196 -21.16 11.25 15.67
C ASP A 196 -19.82 11.61 15.01
N LEU A 197 -19.26 10.65 14.25
CA LEU A 197 -18.10 10.82 13.41
C LEU A 197 -18.32 10.12 12.05
N VAL A 198 -18.02 10.81 10.98
CA VAL A 198 -18.09 10.30 9.61
C VAL A 198 -16.72 10.37 8.95
N VAL A 199 -16.26 9.26 8.37
CA VAL A 199 -15.00 9.18 7.64
C VAL A 199 -15.26 8.82 6.20
N VAL A 200 -14.76 9.64 5.26
CA VAL A 200 -14.81 9.42 3.83
C VAL A 200 -13.43 9.01 3.35
N ALA A 201 -13.28 7.76 2.91
CA ALA A 201 -12.02 7.14 2.47
C ALA A 201 -12.17 6.49 1.09
N THR A 202 -12.64 7.27 0.11
CA THR A 202 -13.02 6.82 -1.23
C THR A 202 -11.85 6.63 -2.21
N GLY A 203 -10.62 6.76 -1.70
CA GLY A 203 -9.40 6.51 -2.48
C GLY A 203 -9.21 7.50 -3.62
N ALA A 204 -9.08 7.01 -4.87
CA ALA A 204 -8.89 7.87 -6.04
C ALA A 204 -10.15 8.66 -6.46
N ALA A 205 -11.32 8.30 -5.92
CA ALA A 205 -12.57 9.03 -6.14
C ALA A 205 -12.79 10.06 -5.01
N TYR A 206 -11.90 11.03 -4.89
CA TYR A 206 -11.89 12.01 -3.80
C TYR A 206 -12.65 13.31 -4.11
N ASP A 207 -12.99 13.55 -5.38
CA ASP A 207 -13.50 14.81 -5.92
C ASP A 207 -14.97 14.78 -6.32
N HIS A 208 -15.73 13.77 -5.88
CA HIS A 208 -17.12 13.58 -6.31
C HIS A 208 -18.17 14.03 -5.28
N LEU A 209 -17.73 14.46 -4.09
CA LEU A 209 -18.64 14.93 -3.04
C LEU A 209 -18.61 16.45 -2.92
N PRO A 210 -19.77 17.09 -2.60
CA PRO A 210 -19.76 18.50 -2.20
C PRO A 210 -18.80 18.75 -1.03
N GLY A 211 -18.08 19.87 -1.09
CA GLY A 211 -17.05 20.23 -0.12
C GLY A 211 -15.66 19.68 -0.42
N THR A 212 -15.48 19.01 -1.59
CA THR A 212 -14.17 18.50 -2.04
C THR A 212 -13.59 19.27 -3.23
N GLU A 213 -14.18 20.40 -3.61
CA GLU A 213 -13.83 21.16 -4.80
C GLU A 213 -12.36 21.60 -4.82
N ASP A 214 -11.82 22.04 -3.67
CA ASP A 214 -10.43 22.49 -3.54
C ASP A 214 -9.43 21.38 -3.20
N VAL A 215 -9.92 20.18 -2.92
CA VAL A 215 -9.08 19.04 -2.53
C VAL A 215 -8.16 18.60 -3.67
N GLY A 216 -8.66 18.66 -4.90
CA GLY A 216 -7.93 18.28 -6.11
C GLY A 216 -6.62 19.04 -6.34
N ILE A 217 -6.49 20.26 -5.81
CA ILE A 217 -5.27 21.07 -5.94
C ILE A 217 -4.06 20.42 -5.23
N ARG A 218 -4.30 19.70 -4.15
CA ARG A 218 -3.28 19.05 -3.31
C ARG A 218 -3.09 17.58 -3.61
N LEU A 219 -3.84 17.04 -4.57
CA LEU A 219 -3.85 15.63 -4.91
C LEU A 219 -3.63 15.44 -6.41
N ARG A 220 -3.03 14.32 -6.74
CA ARG A 220 -3.03 13.78 -8.10
C ARG A 220 -3.44 12.32 -8.09
N ARG A 221 -3.94 11.83 -9.21
CA ARG A 221 -4.06 10.39 -9.44
C ARG A 221 -2.76 9.87 -10.02
N VAL A 222 -2.43 8.65 -9.65
CA VAL A 222 -1.29 7.92 -10.23
C VAL A 222 -1.81 6.58 -10.69
N ARG A 223 -1.55 6.26 -11.97
CA ARG A 223 -1.87 4.96 -12.56
C ARG A 223 -0.62 4.11 -12.63
N LEU A 224 -0.75 2.83 -12.25
CA LEU A 224 0.30 1.83 -12.43
C LEU A 224 -0.20 0.62 -13.20
N GLN A 225 0.75 -0.03 -13.90
CA GLN A 225 0.54 -1.32 -14.52
C GLN A 225 1.29 -2.39 -13.74
N MET A 226 0.66 -3.55 -13.60
CA MET A 226 1.18 -4.71 -12.88
C MET A 226 0.81 -5.99 -13.60
N LEU A 227 1.53 -7.06 -13.29
CA LEU A 227 1.26 -8.39 -13.82
C LEU A 227 1.34 -9.47 -12.74
N GLU A 228 0.77 -10.61 -13.04
CA GLU A 228 0.91 -11.83 -12.26
C GLU A 228 1.17 -13.02 -13.18
N THR A 229 2.15 -13.83 -12.83
CA THR A 229 2.55 -15.02 -13.60
C THR A 229 1.80 -16.27 -13.13
N GLY A 230 1.97 -17.38 -13.86
CA GLY A 230 1.72 -18.72 -13.35
C GLY A 230 2.58 -19.04 -12.13
N PRO A 231 2.34 -20.21 -11.47
CA PRO A 231 3.13 -20.63 -10.32
C PRO A 231 4.62 -20.76 -10.67
N PHE A 232 5.46 -20.13 -9.87
CA PHE A 232 6.91 -20.25 -9.89
C PHE A 232 7.31 -21.31 -8.87
N ALA A 233 7.97 -22.38 -9.30
CA ALA A 233 8.26 -23.52 -8.46
C ALA A 233 9.22 -23.20 -7.28
N PRO A 234 10.32 -22.46 -7.45
CA PRO A 234 11.15 -22.04 -6.32
C PRO A 234 10.37 -21.14 -5.36
N ARG A 235 10.57 -21.32 -4.06
CA ARG A 235 9.97 -20.44 -3.06
C ARG A 235 10.77 -19.16 -2.94
N VAL A 236 10.15 -18.02 -3.25
CA VAL A 236 10.67 -16.68 -3.00
C VAL A 236 10.32 -16.30 -1.56
N THR A 237 11.31 -16.28 -0.69
CA THR A 237 11.13 -16.16 0.77
C THR A 237 10.93 -14.74 1.25
N THR A 238 11.41 -13.74 0.51
CA THR A 238 11.33 -12.30 0.83
C THR A 238 10.56 -11.55 -0.25
N ALA A 239 10.11 -10.33 0.02
CA ALA A 239 9.80 -9.40 -1.07
C ALA A 239 11.10 -8.98 -1.77
N LEU A 240 11.02 -8.71 -3.08
CA LEU A 240 12.19 -8.32 -3.89
C LEU A 240 11.98 -6.97 -4.53
N ALA A 241 13.07 -6.24 -4.70
CA ALA A 241 13.19 -5.01 -5.46
C ALA A 241 14.51 -4.99 -6.25
N ASP A 242 14.59 -4.19 -7.31
CA ASP A 242 15.85 -3.89 -8.01
C ASP A 242 16.43 -2.52 -7.60
N ALA A 243 17.56 -2.17 -8.17
CA ALA A 243 18.26 -0.92 -7.87
C ALA A 243 17.50 0.33 -8.34
N ASP A 244 16.63 0.26 -9.36
CA ASP A 244 15.82 1.40 -9.78
C ASP A 244 14.83 1.83 -8.71
N THR A 245 14.47 0.93 -7.78
CA THR A 245 13.67 1.23 -6.58
C THR A 245 14.32 2.31 -5.72
N LEU A 246 15.66 2.39 -5.70
CA LEU A 246 16.40 3.41 -4.95
C LEU A 246 16.12 4.83 -5.47
N ARG A 247 15.87 4.99 -6.77
CA ARG A 247 15.54 6.29 -7.39
C ARG A 247 14.13 6.76 -7.06
N TYR A 248 13.23 5.82 -6.79
CA TYR A 248 11.83 6.10 -6.56
C TYR A 248 11.52 6.45 -5.09
N TYR A 249 12.20 5.79 -4.15
CA TYR A 249 11.88 5.94 -2.73
C TYR A 249 12.77 6.97 -2.02
N PRO A 250 12.16 7.97 -1.35
CA PRO A 250 12.89 9.10 -0.76
C PRO A 250 13.78 8.73 0.43
N ALA A 251 13.72 7.49 0.91
CA ALA A 251 14.67 6.99 1.91
C ALA A 251 16.11 7.03 1.40
N TYR A 252 16.27 6.84 0.08
CA TYR A 252 17.57 6.65 -0.57
C TYR A 252 18.17 7.93 -1.16
N ASP A 253 17.50 9.10 -1.01
CA ASP A 253 18.00 10.40 -1.48
C ASP A 253 19.37 10.78 -0.87
N VAL A 254 19.79 10.09 0.19
CA VAL A 254 21.09 10.27 0.85
C VAL A 254 22.20 9.37 0.30
N ALA A 255 21.86 8.46 -0.61
CA ALA A 255 22.82 7.59 -1.29
C ALA A 255 23.37 8.26 -2.55
N PRO A 256 24.54 7.85 -3.04
CA PRO A 256 25.12 8.41 -4.27
C PRO A 256 24.43 7.85 -5.52
N LEU A 257 23.15 8.21 -5.70
CA LEU A 257 22.28 7.67 -6.78
C LEU A 257 22.78 7.98 -8.19
N GLU A 258 23.63 9.00 -8.36
CA GLU A 258 24.29 9.33 -9.63
C GLU A 258 25.18 8.20 -10.15
N LEU A 259 25.69 7.34 -9.28
CA LEU A 259 26.49 6.18 -9.67
C LEU A 259 25.68 5.11 -10.41
N LEU A 260 24.36 5.09 -10.27
CA LEU A 260 23.50 4.17 -10.99
C LEU A 260 23.44 4.44 -12.50
N GLY A 261 24.01 5.56 -12.98
CA GLY A 261 23.93 5.96 -14.39
C GLY A 261 22.52 6.35 -14.82
N GLU A 262 22.30 6.43 -16.13
CA GLU A 262 20.98 6.75 -16.71
C GLU A 262 20.09 5.51 -16.75
N GLN A 263 18.80 5.70 -16.53
CA GLN A 263 17.82 4.62 -16.74
C GLN A 263 17.68 4.32 -18.23
N GLY A 264 17.41 3.05 -18.56
CA GLY A 264 17.00 2.69 -19.92
C GLY A 264 15.70 3.40 -20.32
N THR A 265 15.51 3.64 -21.61
CA THR A 265 14.38 4.42 -22.16
C THR A 265 13.04 3.95 -21.62
N VAL A 266 12.72 2.65 -21.71
CA VAL A 266 11.45 2.10 -21.21
C VAL A 266 11.25 2.37 -19.71
N SER A 267 12.31 2.22 -18.93
CA SER A 267 12.24 2.45 -17.49
C SER A 267 12.04 3.92 -17.13
N GLY A 268 12.73 4.81 -17.84
CA GLY A 268 12.58 6.26 -17.66
C GLY A 268 11.19 6.75 -18.07
N ASP A 269 10.72 6.36 -19.25
CA ASP A 269 9.45 6.80 -19.83
C ASP A 269 8.25 6.31 -19.01
N HIS A 270 8.35 5.11 -18.43
CA HIS A 270 7.28 4.52 -17.63
C HIS A 270 7.49 4.66 -16.10
N HIS A 271 8.53 5.35 -15.65
CA HIS A 271 8.93 5.41 -14.24
C HIS A 271 8.89 4.03 -13.59
N LEU A 272 9.53 3.07 -14.26
CA LEU A 272 9.45 1.65 -13.93
C LEU A 272 10.43 1.29 -12.83
N GLN A 273 10.01 0.44 -11.92
CA GLN A 273 10.84 -0.24 -10.94
C GLN A 273 10.41 -1.71 -10.82
N LEU A 274 11.35 -2.60 -10.53
CA LEU A 274 10.98 -3.98 -10.24
C LEU A 274 10.64 -4.14 -8.76
N LEU A 275 9.39 -4.47 -8.49
CA LEU A 275 8.95 -5.08 -7.23
C LEU A 275 8.36 -6.45 -7.51
N LEU A 276 8.68 -7.44 -6.67
CA LEU A 276 8.20 -8.81 -6.85
C LEU A 276 7.80 -9.44 -5.51
N VAL A 277 6.61 -10.05 -5.49
CA VAL A 277 6.11 -10.81 -4.34
C VAL A 277 5.50 -12.13 -4.83
N GLN A 278 5.92 -13.24 -4.23
CA GLN A 278 5.28 -14.53 -4.49
C GLN A 278 4.00 -14.69 -3.67
N ARG A 279 2.92 -15.11 -4.35
CA ARG A 279 1.61 -15.37 -3.77
C ARG A 279 1.51 -16.78 -3.19
N PRO A 280 0.52 -17.08 -2.33
CA PRO A 280 0.32 -18.41 -1.75
C PRO A 280 0.13 -19.53 -2.79
N ASP A 281 -0.43 -19.21 -3.97
CA ASP A 281 -0.60 -20.15 -5.09
C ASP A 281 0.68 -20.34 -5.94
N GLY A 282 1.77 -19.67 -5.54
CA GLY A 282 3.06 -19.70 -6.22
C GLY A 282 3.21 -18.67 -7.32
N GLY A 283 2.16 -17.96 -7.75
CA GLY A 283 2.23 -16.90 -8.75
C GLY A 283 3.11 -15.74 -8.29
N LEU A 284 3.82 -15.09 -9.21
CA LEU A 284 4.62 -13.90 -8.93
C LEU A 284 3.81 -12.66 -9.31
N THR A 285 3.52 -11.79 -8.37
CA THR A 285 3.07 -10.41 -8.67
C THR A 285 4.30 -9.57 -8.92
N ILE A 286 4.37 -8.96 -10.10
CA ILE A 286 5.50 -8.17 -10.59
C ILE A 286 4.98 -6.81 -11.06
N GLY A 287 5.72 -5.76 -10.86
CA GLY A 287 5.45 -4.39 -11.29
C GLY A 287 6.51 -3.46 -10.71
N ASP A 288 6.31 -2.21 -10.82
CA ASP A 288 5.22 -1.46 -11.42
C ASP A 288 5.69 -0.28 -12.27
N THR A 289 4.76 0.34 -12.97
CA THR A 289 4.97 1.60 -13.67
C THR A 289 4.27 2.73 -12.95
N HIS A 290 4.57 4.01 -13.30
CA HIS A 290 3.87 5.17 -12.77
C HIS A 290 3.55 6.17 -13.88
N ALA A 291 2.27 6.40 -14.14
CA ALA A 291 1.79 7.47 -14.99
C ALA A 291 1.12 8.55 -14.14
N TYR A 292 1.49 9.80 -14.37
CA TYR A 292 1.07 10.96 -13.57
C TYR A 292 0.14 11.92 -14.33
N GLU A 293 0.10 11.81 -15.66
CA GLU A 293 -0.64 12.72 -16.53
C GLU A 293 -2.02 12.15 -16.86
N GLU A 294 -3.07 12.90 -16.54
CA GLU A 294 -4.44 12.56 -16.93
C GLU A 294 -4.85 13.31 -18.23
N PRO A 295 -5.70 12.74 -19.11
CA PRO A 295 -6.36 11.43 -18.96
C PRO A 295 -5.39 10.26 -19.19
N PHE A 296 -5.53 9.21 -18.40
CA PHE A 296 -4.75 8.00 -18.60
C PHE A 296 -5.16 7.25 -19.86
N ASP A 297 -4.19 6.63 -20.53
CA ASP A 297 -4.45 5.78 -21.69
C ASP A 297 -5.42 4.65 -21.37
N PHE A 298 -6.25 4.30 -22.33
CA PHE A 298 -7.19 3.18 -22.22
C PHE A 298 -6.44 1.83 -22.18
N ALA A 299 -5.39 1.67 -22.99
CA ALA A 299 -4.65 0.43 -23.13
C ALA A 299 -3.53 0.28 -22.11
N LEU A 300 -3.18 -0.97 -21.81
CA LEU A 300 -1.93 -1.32 -21.13
C LEU A 300 -0.81 -1.44 -22.16
N SER A 301 0.39 -0.93 -21.84
CA SER A 301 1.57 -1.10 -22.67
C SER A 301 2.23 -2.45 -22.39
N GLU A 302 2.70 -3.13 -23.44
CA GLU A 302 3.48 -4.38 -23.30
C GLU A 302 4.96 -4.13 -23.02
N GLU A 303 5.53 -3.01 -23.50
CA GLU A 303 6.95 -2.70 -23.31
C GLU A 303 7.41 -2.74 -21.84
N PRO A 304 6.74 -2.08 -20.87
CA PRO A 304 7.11 -2.19 -19.46
C PRO A 304 6.88 -3.60 -18.90
N THR A 305 5.94 -4.37 -19.44
CA THR A 305 5.74 -5.78 -19.07
C THR A 305 6.96 -6.62 -19.45
N ASP A 306 7.45 -6.47 -20.67
CA ASP A 306 8.62 -7.21 -21.18
C ASP A 306 9.89 -6.83 -20.41
N GLU A 307 10.08 -5.55 -20.13
CA GLU A 307 11.20 -5.04 -19.32
C GLU A 307 11.16 -5.61 -17.89
N LEU A 308 10.01 -5.58 -17.22
CA LEU A 308 9.84 -6.15 -15.88
C LEU A 308 10.13 -7.65 -15.84
N LEU A 309 9.70 -8.40 -16.86
CA LEU A 309 9.99 -9.82 -16.96
C LEU A 309 11.48 -10.10 -17.21
N ALA A 310 12.15 -9.28 -18.03
CA ALA A 310 13.59 -9.38 -18.25
C ALA A 310 14.38 -9.15 -16.96
N ARG A 311 14.03 -8.13 -16.19
CA ARG A 311 14.65 -7.84 -14.89
C ARG A 311 14.39 -8.95 -13.87
N ALA A 312 13.15 -9.46 -13.80
CA ALA A 312 12.83 -10.59 -12.93
C ALA A 312 13.66 -11.83 -13.27
N ARG A 313 13.85 -12.14 -14.57
CA ARG A 313 14.73 -13.24 -15.01
C ARG A 313 16.17 -13.02 -14.61
N ARG A 314 16.69 -11.78 -14.75
CA ARG A 314 18.06 -11.42 -14.37
C ARG A 314 18.32 -11.73 -12.89
N VAL A 315 17.43 -11.30 -12.01
CA VAL A 315 17.55 -11.50 -10.55
C VAL A 315 17.33 -12.97 -10.16
N LEU A 316 16.30 -13.64 -10.74
CA LEU A 316 15.98 -15.03 -10.41
C LEU A 316 16.92 -16.04 -11.05
N GLY A 317 17.63 -15.68 -12.13
CA GLY A 317 18.54 -16.56 -12.87
C GLY A 317 17.85 -17.72 -13.57
N THR A 318 16.56 -17.58 -13.86
CA THR A 318 15.75 -18.61 -14.52
C THR A 318 14.54 -17.99 -15.20
N GLU A 319 13.92 -18.77 -16.09
CA GLU A 319 12.68 -18.34 -16.75
C GLU A 319 11.55 -18.09 -15.76
N VAL A 320 10.84 -17.00 -15.99
CA VAL A 320 9.63 -16.64 -15.27
C VAL A 320 8.43 -17.31 -15.96
N PRO A 321 7.51 -17.91 -15.19
CA PRO A 321 6.32 -18.54 -15.79
C PRO A 321 5.49 -17.55 -16.63
N PRO A 322 4.72 -18.04 -17.62
CA PRO A 322 3.88 -17.19 -18.44
C PRO A 322 2.96 -16.28 -17.63
N VAL A 323 2.76 -15.06 -18.11
CA VAL A 323 1.85 -14.09 -17.52
C VAL A 323 0.41 -14.60 -17.60
N ARG A 324 -0.27 -14.67 -16.47
CA ARG A 324 -1.67 -15.09 -16.38
C ARG A 324 -2.64 -13.91 -16.49
N ARG A 325 -2.25 -12.77 -15.93
CA ARG A 325 -3.07 -11.56 -15.93
C ARG A 325 -2.24 -10.30 -15.85
N ARG A 326 -2.76 -9.23 -16.42
CA ARG A 326 -2.29 -7.86 -16.31
C ARG A 326 -3.42 -7.00 -15.81
N TRP A 327 -3.12 -5.97 -15.06
CA TRP A 327 -4.10 -4.98 -14.59
C TRP A 327 -3.45 -3.65 -14.35
N GLU A 328 -4.28 -2.64 -14.29
CA GLU A 328 -3.91 -1.32 -13.81
C GLU A 328 -4.50 -1.06 -12.42
N GLY A 329 -3.87 -0.17 -11.67
CA GLY A 329 -4.38 0.38 -10.43
C GLY A 329 -4.27 1.90 -10.45
N VAL A 330 -5.25 2.58 -9.87
CA VAL A 330 -5.21 4.04 -9.70
C VAL A 330 -5.38 4.38 -8.24
N TYR A 331 -4.48 5.22 -7.71
CA TYR A 331 -4.58 5.74 -6.35
C TYR A 331 -4.43 7.26 -6.32
N ALA A 332 -4.92 7.90 -5.25
CA ALA A 332 -4.65 9.30 -4.97
C ALA A 332 -3.34 9.46 -4.22
N GLN A 333 -2.58 10.50 -4.55
CA GLN A 333 -1.31 10.87 -3.93
C GLN A 333 -1.28 12.35 -3.59
N CYS A 334 -0.86 12.70 -2.37
CA CYS A 334 -0.56 14.08 -1.99
C CYS A 334 0.64 14.60 -2.80
N THR A 335 0.52 15.83 -3.35
CA THR A 335 1.57 16.46 -4.16
C THR A 335 2.63 17.15 -3.33
N ASP A 336 2.33 17.49 -2.09
CA ASP A 336 3.20 18.13 -1.11
C ASP A 336 4.09 17.16 -0.31
N GLY A 337 3.97 15.84 -0.58
CA GLY A 337 4.71 14.79 0.11
C GLY A 337 4.12 14.36 1.45
N ALA A 338 2.99 14.92 1.89
CA ALA A 338 2.28 14.49 3.09
C ALA A 338 1.90 12.99 3.01
N VAL A 339 1.86 12.32 4.16
CA VAL A 339 1.51 10.89 4.22
C VAL A 339 0.10 10.63 3.72
N CYS A 340 -0.83 11.50 4.05
CA CYS A 340 -2.19 11.53 3.52
C CYS A 340 -2.80 12.91 3.77
N LEU A 341 -3.86 13.22 3.03
CA LEU A 341 -4.73 14.36 3.29
C LEU A 341 -5.77 13.96 4.33
N ARG A 342 -5.99 14.83 5.34
CA ARG A 342 -7.13 14.80 6.27
C ARG A 342 -7.78 16.17 6.25
N GLU A 343 -9.05 16.22 5.92
CA GLU A 343 -9.79 17.47 5.85
C GLU A 343 -11.23 17.29 6.33
N GLU A 344 -11.69 18.20 7.16
CA GLU A 344 -13.10 18.26 7.55
C GLU A 344 -13.87 19.00 6.44
N ILE A 345 -14.56 18.23 5.59
CA ILE A 345 -15.32 18.77 4.45
C ILE A 345 -16.71 19.29 4.84
N HIS A 346 -17.26 18.78 5.95
CA HIS A 346 -18.46 19.26 6.62
C HIS A 346 -18.32 18.98 8.11
N PRO A 347 -19.06 19.70 9.00
CA PRO A 347 -18.99 19.45 10.43
C PRO A 347 -19.16 17.98 10.79
N GLY A 348 -18.12 17.37 11.38
CA GLY A 348 -18.07 15.95 11.74
C GLY A 348 -17.88 14.98 10.57
N VAL A 349 -17.49 15.45 9.37
CA VAL A 349 -17.21 14.61 8.20
C VAL A 349 -15.76 14.83 7.75
N LEU A 350 -14.93 13.83 7.94
CA LEU A 350 -13.51 13.84 7.62
C LEU A 350 -13.25 13.10 6.30
N LEU A 351 -12.70 13.80 5.32
CA LEU A 351 -12.12 13.18 4.12
C LEU A 351 -10.69 12.73 4.45
N VAL A 352 -10.37 11.46 4.17
CA VAL A 352 -9.03 10.87 4.35
C VAL A 352 -8.62 10.17 3.06
N THR A 353 -7.66 10.75 2.35
CA THR A 353 -7.22 10.26 1.04
C THR A 353 -5.76 10.61 0.75
N GLY A 354 -5.25 10.29 -0.42
CA GLY A 354 -3.93 10.71 -0.89
C GLY A 354 -2.71 9.98 -0.31
N PRO A 355 -2.81 8.75 0.26
CA PRO A 355 -1.61 8.09 0.78
C PRO A 355 -0.63 7.63 -0.31
N GLY A 356 -0.98 7.74 -1.58
CA GLY A 356 -0.16 7.27 -2.69
C GLY A 356 0.12 5.76 -2.60
N GLY A 357 1.26 5.33 -3.10
CA GLY A 357 1.73 3.94 -2.99
C GLY A 357 2.00 3.46 -1.55
N ARG A 358 1.82 4.33 -0.55
CA ARG A 358 2.01 4.03 0.88
C ARG A 358 0.75 3.48 1.57
N GLY A 359 -0.40 3.50 0.87
CA GLY A 359 -1.70 3.19 1.46
C GLY A 359 -1.75 1.85 2.19
N MET A 360 -1.25 0.77 1.59
CA MET A 360 -1.22 -0.54 2.24
C MET A 360 -0.34 -0.54 3.49
N THR A 361 0.86 0.02 3.42
CA THR A 361 1.76 0.13 4.57
C THR A 361 1.15 0.95 5.70
N CYS A 362 0.69 2.18 5.38
CA CYS A 362 0.43 3.22 6.37
C CYS A 362 -1.02 3.25 6.89
N ALA A 363 -1.97 2.55 6.26
CA ALA A 363 -3.39 2.61 6.61
C ALA A 363 -3.69 2.43 8.11
N PRO A 364 -3.05 1.51 8.85
CA PRO A 364 -3.28 1.37 10.30
C PRO A 364 -2.99 2.66 11.08
N ALA A 365 -1.82 3.26 10.84
CA ALA A 365 -1.42 4.47 11.56
C ALA A 365 -2.20 5.70 11.08
N ILE A 366 -2.53 5.78 9.78
CA ILE A 366 -3.40 6.83 9.24
C ILE A 366 -4.75 6.83 9.97
N ALA A 367 -5.37 5.65 10.16
CA ALA A 367 -6.63 5.53 10.86
C ALA A 367 -6.51 5.97 12.33
N ALA A 368 -5.50 5.47 13.06
CA ALA A 368 -5.27 5.84 14.45
C ALA A 368 -5.01 7.35 14.62
N ASP A 369 -4.22 7.96 13.71
CA ASP A 369 -3.94 9.40 13.74
C ASP A 369 -5.17 10.24 13.41
N THR A 370 -6.04 9.76 12.50
CA THR A 370 -7.31 10.42 12.17
C THR A 370 -8.23 10.44 13.38
N LEU A 371 -8.40 9.31 14.06
CA LEU A 371 -9.24 9.24 15.26
C LEU A 371 -8.70 10.15 16.37
N ARG A 372 -7.38 10.15 16.59
CA ARG A 372 -6.76 11.02 17.60
C ARG A 372 -6.98 12.50 17.27
N ALA A 373 -6.85 12.90 16.01
CA ALA A 373 -7.14 14.27 15.56
C ALA A 373 -8.61 14.66 15.75
N ALA A 374 -9.53 13.69 15.65
CA ALA A 374 -10.96 13.88 15.93
C ALA A 374 -11.30 13.82 17.43
N GLY A 375 -10.31 13.75 18.33
CA GLY A 375 -10.55 13.66 19.79
C GLY A 375 -11.01 12.28 20.28
N VAL A 376 -10.91 11.26 19.44
CA VAL A 376 -11.24 9.87 19.81
C VAL A 376 -9.96 9.17 20.28
N THR A 377 -9.98 8.71 21.52
CA THR A 377 -8.88 7.90 22.11
C THR A 377 -9.23 6.42 21.96
N PRO A 378 -8.39 5.63 21.26
CA PRO A 378 -8.58 4.18 21.12
C PRO A 378 -8.45 3.43 22.44
#